data_676d9ab79de6b4f790550d0066da0f44
#
_entry.id   676d9ab79de6b4f790550d0066da0f44
#
_cell.length_a   1.000
_cell.length_b   1.000
_cell.length_c   1.000
_cell.angle_alpha   90.00
_cell.angle_beta   90.00
_cell.angle_gamma   90.00
#
_symmetry.space_group_name_H-M   'P 1'
#
loop_
_entity.id
_entity.type
_entity.pdbx_description
1 polymer ?
#
loop_
_entity_poly.entity_id
_entity_poly.type
_entity_poly.pdbx_seq_one_letter_code
_entity_poly.pdbx_strand_id
1 'polypeptide(L)'
;LTNELINFKTKEQYLTSDFNDKNNMKKWLKEQPVEKAQEYCKQLLIKRKESKNLTYSPTQVELRTIMAPSAISYNKIFKDYYDVCSSIGLKNKFIHPSLVGDHFKNKLTAKDTIYVDTREQSWLKFDIPFEIKTLGFGDYACSNDNCQCFIERKSLSDFISTLSVKNFDRFKNEIEKAKNNNSYIIVMVEEKLSNALSFQYLSHISKKIKVTPEYIFHNVRELLQDYDNLQFLFVDGRNEMKRLIESIFASKCFYKKIDLQLAYDMKVL
;
A
#
# COMPACT_ATOMS: atom_id res chain seq x y z
N LEU A 1 15.92 -10.27 29.19
CA LEU A 1 15.03 -10.78 28.13
C LEU A 1 14.79 -9.76 27.03
N THR A 2 14.57 -8.49 27.35
CA THR A 2 14.33 -7.42 26.39
C THR A 2 15.59 -7.10 25.56
N ASN A 3 16.78 -7.17 26.13
CA ASN A 3 18.03 -6.82 25.42
C ASN A 3 18.47 -7.87 24.40
N GLU A 4 18.29 -9.14 24.64
CA GLU A 4 18.63 -10.20 23.68
C GLU A 4 17.70 -10.24 22.48
N LEU A 5 16.40 -9.96 22.68
CA LEU A 5 15.41 -9.89 21.60
C LEU A 5 15.60 -8.65 20.72
N ILE A 6 16.08 -7.58 21.34
CA ILE A 6 16.31 -6.30 20.67
C ILE A 6 17.65 -6.31 19.90
N ASN A 7 18.62 -7.10 20.34
CA ASN A 7 19.90 -7.28 19.68
C ASN A 7 19.89 -8.31 18.53
N PHE A 8 18.74 -8.88 18.22
CA PHE A 8 18.66 -9.83 17.10
C PHE A 8 19.12 -9.22 15.77
N LYS A 9 18.97 -7.91 15.61
CA LYS A 9 19.66 -7.10 14.59
C LYS A 9 19.67 -5.63 14.96
N THR A 10 20.76 -4.96 14.64
CA THR A 10 20.83 -3.52 14.75
C THR A 10 19.82 -2.87 13.83
N LYS A 11 19.41 -1.65 14.15
CA LYS A 11 18.47 -0.84 13.37
C LYS A 11 18.88 -0.77 11.88
N GLU A 12 20.16 -0.64 11.61
CA GLU A 12 20.73 -0.57 10.27
C GLU A 12 20.62 -1.89 9.51
N GLN A 13 20.89 -3.01 10.18
CA GLN A 13 20.71 -4.35 9.60
C GLN A 13 19.24 -4.63 9.23
N TYR A 14 18.29 -4.04 9.96
CA TYR A 14 16.88 -4.14 9.64
C TYR A 14 16.47 -3.29 8.44
N LEU A 15 17.12 -2.14 8.28
CA LEU A 15 16.87 -1.20 7.17
C LEU A 15 17.53 -1.69 5.88
N THR A 16 18.62 -2.44 5.99
CA THR A 16 19.39 -3.01 4.87
C THR A 16 19.20 -4.51 4.72
N SER A 17 18.28 -5.11 5.51
CA SER A 17 18.18 -6.56 5.61
C SER A 17 17.77 -7.22 4.31
N ASP A 18 18.58 -8.16 3.93
CA ASP A 18 18.30 -9.20 2.95
C ASP A 18 16.95 -9.87 3.18
N PHE A 19 16.33 -10.36 2.11
CA PHE A 19 15.15 -11.23 2.18
C PHE A 19 15.36 -12.43 3.13
N ASN A 20 16.57 -12.93 3.23
CA ASN A 20 16.95 -14.00 4.15
C ASN A 20 16.67 -13.65 5.61
N ASP A 21 16.88 -12.42 6.02
CA ASP A 21 16.64 -11.97 7.39
C ASP A 21 15.17 -11.89 7.76
N LYS A 22 14.32 -11.44 6.82
CA LYS A 22 12.85 -11.45 7.01
C LYS A 22 12.31 -12.88 7.14
N ASN A 23 12.87 -13.81 6.40
CA ASN A 23 12.49 -15.21 6.48
C ASN A 23 12.97 -15.86 7.79
N ASN A 24 14.16 -15.56 8.23
CA ASN A 24 14.71 -16.01 9.51
C ASN A 24 13.88 -15.48 10.68
N MET A 25 13.49 -14.20 10.66
CA MET A 25 12.58 -13.64 11.66
C MET A 25 11.21 -14.32 11.66
N LYS A 26 10.61 -14.58 10.49
CA LYS A 26 9.33 -15.29 10.40
C LYS A 26 9.42 -16.71 10.97
N LYS A 27 10.53 -17.42 10.69
CA LYS A 27 10.78 -18.75 11.24
C LYS A 27 10.91 -18.67 12.77
N TRP A 28 11.76 -17.78 13.24
CA TRP A 28 11.96 -17.57 14.68
C TRP A 28 10.65 -17.23 15.41
N LEU A 29 9.82 -16.30 14.89
CA LEU A 29 8.54 -15.93 15.49
C LEU A 29 7.57 -17.11 15.62
N LYS A 30 7.61 -18.07 14.67
CA LYS A 30 6.77 -19.28 14.74
C LYS A 30 7.22 -20.25 15.83
N GLU A 31 8.49 -20.22 16.18
CA GLU A 31 9.11 -21.12 17.16
C GLU A 31 9.00 -20.59 18.60
N GLN A 32 8.60 -19.30 18.78
CA GLN A 32 8.49 -18.70 20.11
C GLN A 32 7.12 -18.94 20.75
N PRO A 33 7.04 -18.97 22.10
CA PRO A 33 5.77 -18.81 22.81
C PRO A 33 5.07 -17.52 22.37
N VAL A 34 3.73 -17.55 22.36
CA VAL A 34 2.89 -16.44 21.85
C VAL A 34 3.22 -15.12 22.55
N GLU A 35 3.34 -15.15 23.86
CA GLU A 35 3.63 -13.96 24.68
C GLU A 35 4.97 -13.33 24.31
N LYS A 36 5.98 -14.16 24.05
CA LYS A 36 7.31 -13.70 23.67
C LYS A 36 7.31 -13.12 22.26
N ALA A 37 6.58 -13.73 21.32
CA ALA A 37 6.39 -13.22 19.98
C ALA A 37 5.63 -11.88 19.99
N GLN A 38 4.61 -11.75 20.83
CA GLN A 38 3.83 -10.52 21.02
C GLN A 38 4.70 -9.40 21.55
N GLU A 39 5.45 -9.64 22.63
CA GLU A 39 6.34 -8.64 23.22
C GLU A 39 7.37 -8.16 22.20
N TYR A 40 8.03 -9.09 21.49
CA TYR A 40 9.01 -8.73 20.45
C TYR A 40 8.39 -7.86 19.35
N CYS A 41 7.26 -8.27 18.79
CA CYS A 41 6.57 -7.53 17.73
C CYS A 41 6.13 -6.15 18.20
N LYS A 42 5.62 -6.03 19.43
CA LYS A 42 5.22 -4.73 20.01
C LYS A 42 6.43 -3.81 20.19
N GLN A 43 7.52 -4.30 20.76
CA GLN A 43 8.74 -3.53 20.96
C GLN A 43 9.35 -3.07 19.62
N LEU A 44 9.31 -3.94 18.61
CA LEU A 44 9.78 -3.58 17.28
C LEU A 44 8.94 -2.46 16.67
N LEU A 45 7.62 -2.50 16.82
CA LEU A 45 6.72 -1.46 16.33
C LEU A 45 6.93 -0.13 17.07
N ILE A 46 7.12 -0.15 18.40
CA ILE A 46 7.48 1.03 19.20
C ILE A 46 8.76 1.68 18.66
N LYS A 47 9.81 0.89 18.45
CA LYS A 47 11.07 1.39 17.88
C LYS A 47 10.88 2.01 16.49
N ARG A 48 10.02 1.43 15.66
CA ARG A 48 9.70 2.00 14.35
C ARG A 48 8.94 3.32 14.47
N LYS A 49 7.93 3.35 15.36
CA LYS A 49 7.21 4.60 15.68
C LYS A 49 8.19 5.72 16.02
N GLU A 50 9.09 5.49 16.95
CA GLU A 50 10.08 6.49 17.40
C GLU A 50 11.07 6.84 16.30
N SER A 51 11.70 5.83 15.68
CA SER A 51 12.78 6.05 14.70
C SER A 51 12.31 6.67 13.38
N LYS A 52 11.04 6.56 13.04
CA LYS A 52 10.42 7.09 11.82
C LYS A 52 9.43 8.20 12.10
N ASN A 53 9.27 8.58 13.36
CA ASN A 53 8.32 9.61 13.81
C ASN A 53 6.90 9.36 13.27
N LEU A 54 6.41 8.10 13.42
CA LEU A 54 5.11 7.71 12.88
C LEU A 54 3.98 8.30 13.70
N THR A 55 3.01 8.88 13.03
CA THR A 55 1.74 9.35 13.61
C THR A 55 0.64 8.32 13.42
N TYR A 56 0.64 7.67 12.26
CA TYR A 56 -0.38 6.68 11.89
C TYR A 56 0.18 5.26 11.89
N SER A 57 -0.73 4.29 12.07
CA SER A 57 -0.40 2.89 11.90
C SER A 57 0.18 2.64 10.51
N PRO A 58 1.39 2.06 10.39
CA PRO A 58 1.98 1.73 9.11
C PRO A 58 1.06 0.83 8.27
N THR A 59 0.95 1.11 7.00
CA THR A 59 0.21 0.27 6.05
C THR A 59 0.94 -1.04 5.76
N GLN A 60 0.25 -1.98 5.12
CA GLN A 60 0.87 -3.23 4.65
C GLN A 60 2.04 -2.95 3.70
N VAL A 61 1.95 -1.94 2.84
CA VAL A 61 3.06 -1.52 1.97
C VAL A 61 4.25 -1.09 2.80
N GLU A 62 4.06 -0.21 3.78
CA GLU A 62 5.14 0.26 4.66
C GLU A 62 5.79 -0.88 5.45
N LEU A 63 4.98 -1.78 6.03
CA LEU A 63 5.48 -2.93 6.78
C LEU A 63 6.20 -3.96 5.89
N ARG A 64 5.77 -4.14 4.67
CA ARG A 64 6.44 -5.04 3.73
C ARG A 64 7.73 -4.48 3.16
N THR A 65 7.98 -3.21 3.29
CA THR A 65 9.23 -2.58 2.92
C THR A 65 10.35 -2.94 3.93
N ILE A 66 10.74 -1.99 4.74
CA ILE A 66 11.82 -2.14 5.73
C ILE A 66 11.31 -2.35 7.16
N MET A 67 10.00 -2.26 7.36
CA MET A 67 9.38 -2.31 8.70
C MET A 67 8.93 -3.70 9.15
N ALA A 68 9.25 -4.77 8.42
CA ALA A 68 8.82 -6.14 8.81
C ALA A 68 8.73 -6.34 10.34
N PRO A 69 7.83 -7.18 10.83
CA PRO A 69 6.93 -8.07 10.10
C PRO A 69 5.74 -7.35 9.43
N SER A 70 5.07 -8.02 8.50
CA SER A 70 3.89 -7.48 7.79
C SER A 70 2.65 -7.44 8.69
N ALA A 71 1.62 -6.64 8.34
CA ALA A 71 0.35 -6.61 9.07
C ALA A 71 -0.30 -8.00 9.16
N ILE A 72 -0.21 -8.85 8.13
CA ILE A 72 -0.66 -10.24 8.18
C ILE A 72 0.05 -11.03 9.28
N SER A 73 1.33 -10.79 9.51
CA SER A 73 2.08 -11.46 10.59
C SER A 73 1.62 -10.97 11.95
N TYR A 74 1.36 -9.67 12.11
CA TYR A 74 0.76 -9.12 13.33
C TYR A 74 -0.63 -9.70 13.60
N ASN A 75 -1.50 -9.78 12.59
CA ASN A 75 -2.84 -10.37 12.73
C ASN A 75 -2.81 -11.83 13.20
N LYS A 76 -1.80 -12.60 12.82
CA LYS A 76 -1.62 -13.98 13.30
C LYS A 76 -1.22 -14.07 14.77
N ILE A 77 -0.50 -13.06 15.27
CA ILE A 77 0.04 -13.03 16.64
C ILE A 77 -0.95 -12.35 17.59
N PHE A 78 -1.66 -11.28 17.16
CA PHE A 78 -2.47 -10.41 18.01
C PHE A 78 -3.97 -10.43 17.69
N LYS A 79 -4.43 -11.18 16.71
CA LYS A 79 -5.77 -11.12 16.10
C LYS A 79 -6.01 -9.87 15.26
N ASP A 80 -5.73 -8.68 15.78
CA ASP A 80 -5.86 -7.42 15.04
C ASP A 80 -4.60 -6.57 15.19
N TYR A 81 -4.01 -6.23 14.06
CA TYR A 81 -2.84 -5.36 13.95
C TYR A 81 -3.15 -3.93 14.44
N TYR A 82 -4.35 -3.43 14.14
CA TYR A 82 -4.72 -2.05 14.48
C TYR A 82 -4.94 -1.86 15.98
N ASP A 83 -5.35 -2.88 16.70
CA ASP A 83 -5.42 -2.86 18.18
C ASP A 83 -4.03 -2.69 18.79
N VAL A 84 -3.03 -3.38 18.23
CA VAL A 84 -1.64 -3.22 18.67
C VAL A 84 -1.14 -1.79 18.41
N CYS A 85 -1.42 -1.24 17.21
CA CYS A 85 -1.06 0.14 16.87
C CYS A 85 -1.69 1.13 17.86
N SER A 86 -2.98 1.00 18.14
CA SER A 86 -3.68 1.84 19.13
C SER A 86 -3.06 1.74 20.53
N SER A 87 -2.68 0.52 20.96
CA SER A 87 -2.10 0.28 22.28
C SER A 87 -0.75 0.97 22.52
N ILE A 88 -0.06 1.35 21.45
CA ILE A 88 1.20 2.10 21.49
C ILE A 88 1.05 3.58 21.08
N GLY A 89 -0.21 4.06 20.97
CA GLY A 89 -0.53 5.45 20.67
C GLY A 89 -0.32 5.85 19.22
N LEU A 90 -0.46 4.94 18.26
CA LEU A 90 -0.59 5.25 16.84
C LEU A 90 -2.07 5.45 16.49
N LYS A 91 -2.35 6.41 15.61
CA LYS A 91 -3.70 6.62 15.06
C LYS A 91 -3.95 5.64 13.91
N ASN A 92 -5.08 4.95 13.91
CA ASN A 92 -5.43 4.06 12.80
C ASN A 92 -6.15 4.83 11.70
N LYS A 93 -5.62 4.76 10.47
CA LYS A 93 -6.31 5.22 9.26
C LYS A 93 -7.34 4.21 8.79
N PHE A 94 -7.13 2.93 9.10
CA PHE A 94 -7.88 1.80 8.57
C PHE A 94 -8.37 0.89 9.70
N ILE A 95 -9.37 0.07 9.37
CA ILE A 95 -9.86 -1.03 10.19
C ILE A 95 -9.43 -2.38 9.58
N HIS A 96 -9.55 -3.45 10.35
CA HIS A 96 -9.20 -4.78 9.86
C HIS A 96 -10.09 -5.17 8.66
N PRO A 97 -9.53 -5.70 7.55
CA PRO A 97 -10.30 -6.00 6.34
C PRO A 97 -11.48 -6.95 6.53
N SER A 98 -11.43 -7.87 7.51
CA SER A 98 -12.54 -8.76 7.79
C SER A 98 -13.80 -8.05 8.31
N LEU A 99 -13.69 -6.80 8.77
CA LEU A 99 -14.81 -6.04 9.32
C LEU A 99 -15.66 -5.35 8.24
N VAL A 100 -15.19 -5.33 6.98
CA VAL A 100 -15.95 -4.69 5.88
C VAL A 100 -16.92 -5.65 5.19
N GLY A 101 -17.00 -6.90 5.62
CA GLY A 101 -17.94 -7.89 5.09
C GLY A 101 -17.79 -8.09 3.58
N ASP A 102 -18.91 -8.17 2.87
CA ASP A 102 -18.95 -8.50 1.44
C ASP A 102 -18.90 -7.28 0.50
N HIS A 103 -18.56 -6.10 1.01
CA HIS A 103 -18.60 -4.87 0.18
C HIS A 103 -17.72 -4.95 -1.08
N PHE A 104 -16.60 -5.68 -1.03
CA PHE A 104 -15.73 -5.89 -2.18
C PHE A 104 -16.18 -7.05 -3.10
N LYS A 105 -17.23 -7.77 -2.72
CA LYS A 105 -17.90 -8.74 -3.62
C LYS A 105 -19.00 -8.10 -4.49
N ASN A 106 -19.35 -6.86 -4.20
CA ASN A 106 -20.27 -6.09 -5.04
C ASN A 106 -19.69 -5.96 -6.44
N LYS A 107 -20.58 -5.86 -7.43
CA LYS A 107 -20.20 -5.65 -8.83
C LYS A 107 -20.79 -4.33 -9.32
N LEU A 108 -20.07 -3.69 -10.20
CA LEU A 108 -20.62 -2.60 -11.00
C LEU A 108 -21.69 -3.16 -11.93
N THR A 109 -22.69 -2.33 -12.22
CA THR A 109 -23.85 -2.68 -13.04
C THR A 109 -23.83 -1.89 -14.35
N ALA A 110 -24.73 -2.21 -15.28
CA ALA A 110 -24.87 -1.43 -16.52
C ALA A 110 -25.32 0.04 -16.28
N LYS A 111 -25.67 0.41 -15.05
CA LYS A 111 -25.99 1.81 -14.66
C LYS A 111 -24.76 2.59 -14.24
N ASP A 112 -23.68 1.89 -13.95
CA ASP A 112 -22.41 2.50 -13.55
C ASP A 112 -21.55 2.74 -14.78
N THR A 113 -20.83 3.85 -14.82
CA THR A 113 -19.94 4.22 -15.92
C THR A 113 -18.54 4.44 -15.36
N ILE A 114 -17.55 3.76 -15.93
CA ILE A 114 -16.13 4.06 -15.65
C ILE A 114 -15.71 5.21 -16.57
N TYR A 115 -15.15 6.24 -15.97
CA TYR A 115 -14.53 7.34 -16.69
C TYR A 115 -13.05 7.07 -16.87
N VAL A 116 -12.57 7.19 -18.11
CA VAL A 116 -11.17 7.00 -18.48
C VAL A 116 -10.61 8.35 -18.90
N ASP A 117 -9.45 8.72 -18.36
CA ASP A 117 -8.82 9.99 -18.71
C ASP A 117 -8.37 10.02 -20.18
N THR A 118 -8.55 11.16 -20.85
CA THR A 118 -8.15 11.37 -22.24
C THR A 118 -6.64 11.22 -22.49
N ARG A 119 -5.81 11.34 -21.43
CA ARG A 119 -4.35 11.21 -21.47
C ARG A 119 -3.88 9.76 -21.35
N GLU A 120 -4.74 8.85 -20.91
CA GLU A 120 -4.41 7.42 -20.79
C GLU A 120 -4.42 6.74 -22.17
N GLN A 121 -3.23 6.50 -22.71
CA GLN A 121 -3.06 5.94 -24.06
C GLN A 121 -3.26 4.42 -24.13
N SER A 122 -3.13 3.73 -23.01
CA SER A 122 -3.14 2.27 -22.94
C SER A 122 -4.14 1.78 -21.90
N TRP A 123 -5.36 2.31 -21.97
CA TRP A 123 -6.41 2.06 -20.99
C TRP A 123 -6.90 0.59 -20.96
N LEU A 124 -7.45 0.21 -19.81
CA LEU A 124 -8.02 -1.12 -19.59
C LEU A 124 -9.39 -1.23 -20.25
N LYS A 125 -9.66 -2.34 -20.92
CA LYS A 125 -10.97 -2.61 -21.52
C LYS A 125 -11.90 -3.16 -20.45
N PHE A 126 -12.93 -2.42 -20.10
CA PHE A 126 -13.96 -2.82 -19.14
C PHE A 126 -15.14 -3.49 -19.87
N ASP A 127 -15.82 -4.42 -19.17
CA ASP A 127 -17.02 -5.10 -19.69
C ASP A 127 -18.31 -4.34 -19.31
N ILE A 128 -18.20 -3.23 -18.62
CA ILE A 128 -19.28 -2.31 -18.24
C ILE A 128 -19.17 -1.01 -19.04
N PRO A 129 -20.20 -0.16 -19.06
CA PRO A 129 -20.14 1.13 -19.75
C PRO A 129 -18.92 1.95 -19.32
N PHE A 130 -18.24 2.55 -20.29
CA PHE A 130 -17.16 3.47 -20.05
C PHE A 130 -17.24 4.70 -20.96
N GLU A 131 -16.67 5.80 -20.52
CA GLU A 131 -16.62 7.07 -21.25
C GLU A 131 -15.21 7.67 -21.14
N ILE A 132 -14.67 8.13 -22.26
CA ILE A 132 -13.37 8.81 -22.29
C ILE A 132 -13.63 10.30 -22.10
N LYS A 133 -13.08 10.88 -21.02
CA LYS A 133 -13.16 12.30 -20.72
C LYS A 133 -11.99 12.79 -19.91
N THR A 134 -11.74 14.09 -19.91
CA THR A 134 -10.70 14.68 -19.08
C THR A 134 -11.07 14.58 -17.61
N LEU A 135 -10.20 13.94 -16.81
CA LEU A 135 -10.31 13.84 -15.37
C LEU A 135 -9.45 14.89 -14.67
N GLY A 136 -9.86 15.29 -13.48
CA GLY A 136 -9.08 16.20 -12.65
C GLY A 136 -7.80 15.55 -12.09
N PHE A 137 -7.89 14.26 -11.81
CA PHE A 137 -6.81 13.44 -11.24
C PHE A 137 -6.90 12.02 -11.81
N GLY A 138 -5.75 11.31 -11.80
CA GLY A 138 -5.66 9.90 -12.13
C GLY A 138 -6.11 9.55 -13.55
N ASP A 139 -6.22 8.25 -13.80
CA ASP A 139 -6.55 7.67 -15.10
C ASP A 139 -7.99 7.12 -15.16
N TYR A 140 -8.55 6.76 -14.00
CA TYR A 140 -9.89 6.18 -13.89
C TYR A 140 -10.68 6.79 -12.74
N ALA A 141 -11.99 6.98 -12.97
CA ALA A 141 -13.00 7.35 -11.97
C ALA A 141 -14.30 6.59 -12.26
N CYS A 142 -15.30 6.68 -11.38
CA CYS A 142 -16.57 6.00 -11.56
C CYS A 142 -17.76 6.90 -11.20
N SER A 143 -18.84 6.77 -11.96
CA SER A 143 -20.07 7.55 -11.76
C SER A 143 -20.74 7.27 -10.41
N ASN A 144 -20.62 6.04 -9.88
CA ASN A 144 -21.29 5.64 -8.64
C ASN A 144 -20.64 6.20 -7.36
N ASP A 145 -19.45 6.78 -7.46
CA ASP A 145 -18.70 7.38 -6.35
C ASP A 145 -18.63 8.92 -6.48
N ASN A 146 -19.48 9.51 -7.30
CA ASN A 146 -19.48 10.94 -7.61
C ASN A 146 -18.09 11.47 -8.01
N CYS A 147 -17.25 10.60 -8.57
CA CYS A 147 -15.87 10.88 -8.98
C CYS A 147 -14.98 11.39 -7.85
N GLN A 148 -15.21 10.97 -6.61
CA GLN A 148 -14.35 11.31 -5.49
C GLN A 148 -13.12 10.41 -5.38
N CYS A 149 -13.16 9.19 -5.93
CA CYS A 149 -12.03 8.28 -6.03
C CYS A 149 -11.44 8.31 -7.43
N PHE A 150 -10.16 8.55 -7.50
CA PHE A 150 -9.39 8.48 -8.73
C PHE A 150 -8.32 7.40 -8.60
N ILE A 151 -8.24 6.55 -9.62
CA ILE A 151 -7.20 5.51 -9.69
C ILE A 151 -6.15 5.98 -10.71
N GLU A 152 -4.94 6.08 -10.25
CA GLU A 152 -3.74 6.36 -11.05
C GLU A 152 -3.04 5.05 -11.35
N ARG A 153 -3.02 4.63 -12.62
CA ARG A 153 -2.33 3.42 -13.08
C ARG A 153 -0.88 3.72 -13.37
N LYS A 154 0.00 2.86 -12.89
CA LYS A 154 1.43 3.00 -13.19
C LYS A 154 2.07 1.68 -13.55
N SER A 155 2.89 1.68 -14.60
CA SER A 155 3.93 0.67 -14.74
C SER A 155 4.93 0.79 -13.60
N LEU A 156 5.69 -0.27 -13.31
CA LEU A 156 6.75 -0.19 -12.30
C LEU A 156 7.79 0.89 -12.63
N SER A 157 8.14 1.05 -13.90
CA SER A 157 9.08 2.08 -14.34
C SER A 157 8.55 3.50 -14.10
N ASP A 158 7.26 3.74 -14.37
CA ASP A 158 6.61 5.03 -14.14
C ASP A 158 6.46 5.33 -12.65
N PHE A 159 6.15 4.30 -11.85
CA PHE A 159 6.13 4.40 -10.40
C PHE A 159 7.50 4.84 -9.85
N ILE A 160 8.58 4.19 -10.27
CA ILE A 160 9.95 4.55 -9.87
C ILE A 160 10.27 5.98 -10.32
N SER A 161 9.95 6.33 -11.55
CA SER A 161 10.20 7.67 -12.10
C SER A 161 9.42 8.75 -11.34
N THR A 162 8.15 8.50 -11.02
CA THR A 162 7.28 9.44 -10.28
C THR A 162 7.82 9.73 -8.89
N LEU A 163 8.33 8.71 -8.20
CA LEU A 163 8.86 8.82 -6.85
C LEU A 163 10.36 9.13 -6.79
N SER A 164 11.01 9.38 -7.93
CA SER A 164 12.39 9.83 -7.98
C SER A 164 12.49 11.33 -7.63
N VAL A 165 13.69 11.76 -7.22
CA VAL A 165 14.00 13.15 -6.82
C VAL A 165 13.39 14.19 -7.76
N LYS A 166 13.50 13.96 -9.07
CA LYS A 166 13.06 14.93 -10.10
C LYS A 166 11.55 15.16 -10.13
N ASN A 167 10.73 14.17 -9.79
CA ASN A 167 9.27 14.19 -9.99
C ASN A 167 8.49 14.14 -8.68
N PHE A 168 9.16 13.87 -7.56
CA PHE A 168 8.51 13.63 -6.27
C PHE A 168 7.68 14.83 -5.80
N ASP A 169 8.26 16.03 -5.83
CA ASP A 169 7.56 17.24 -5.39
C ASP A 169 6.33 17.55 -6.27
N ARG A 170 6.44 17.31 -7.57
CA ARG A 170 5.30 17.47 -8.48
C ARG A 170 4.17 16.52 -8.09
N PHE A 171 4.50 15.25 -7.84
CA PHE A 171 3.50 14.26 -7.44
C PHE A 171 2.90 14.57 -6.06
N LYS A 172 3.72 15.03 -5.11
CA LYS A 172 3.25 15.50 -3.79
C LYS A 172 2.23 16.64 -3.94
N ASN A 173 2.51 17.60 -4.81
CA ASN A 173 1.59 18.71 -5.11
C ASN A 173 0.27 18.24 -5.78
N GLU A 174 0.30 17.20 -6.60
CA GLU A 174 -0.90 16.61 -7.20
C GLU A 174 -1.79 15.96 -6.12
N ILE A 175 -1.19 15.23 -5.17
CA ILE A 175 -1.91 14.62 -4.04
C ILE A 175 -2.52 15.71 -3.15
N GLU A 176 -1.77 16.77 -2.86
CA GLU A 176 -2.26 17.91 -2.05
C GLU A 176 -3.46 18.60 -2.72
N LYS A 177 -3.38 18.84 -4.03
CA LYS A 177 -4.52 19.39 -4.79
C LYS A 177 -5.73 18.48 -4.74
N ALA A 178 -5.55 17.16 -4.85
CA ALA A 178 -6.64 16.20 -4.73
C ALA A 178 -7.26 16.25 -3.33
N LYS A 179 -6.44 16.32 -2.28
CA LYS A 179 -6.90 16.47 -0.89
C LYS A 179 -7.77 17.70 -0.72
N ASN A 180 -7.32 18.85 -1.22
CA ASN A 180 -8.06 20.11 -1.15
C ASN A 180 -9.40 20.09 -1.93
N ASN A 181 -9.53 19.16 -2.89
CA ASN A 181 -10.77 18.90 -3.61
C ASN A 181 -11.60 17.73 -3.03
N ASN A 182 -11.29 17.27 -1.81
CA ASN A 182 -11.91 16.11 -1.16
C ASN A 182 -11.83 14.82 -2.00
N SER A 183 -10.83 14.72 -2.87
CA SER A 183 -10.60 13.58 -3.76
C SER A 183 -9.62 12.59 -3.14
N TYR A 184 -9.88 11.31 -3.37
CA TYR A 184 -9.07 10.20 -2.91
C TYR A 184 -8.30 9.60 -4.08
N ILE A 185 -7.01 9.36 -3.92
CA ILE A 185 -6.15 8.79 -4.95
C ILE A 185 -5.70 7.38 -4.55
N ILE A 186 -5.84 6.43 -5.46
CA ILE A 186 -5.29 5.09 -5.35
C ILE A 186 -4.28 4.91 -6.48
N VAL A 187 -3.01 4.83 -6.14
CA VAL A 187 -1.95 4.51 -7.10
C VAL A 187 -1.86 3.00 -7.23
N MET A 188 -2.27 2.48 -8.38
CA MET A 188 -2.19 1.06 -8.71
C MET A 188 -0.97 0.77 -9.58
N VAL A 189 -0.07 -0.06 -9.09
CA VAL A 189 1.18 -0.43 -9.78
C VAL A 189 1.03 -1.81 -10.40
N GLU A 190 1.28 -1.92 -11.73
CA GLU A 190 1.24 -3.18 -12.49
C GLU A 190 2.44 -4.08 -12.19
N GLU A 191 2.71 -4.34 -10.91
CA GLU A 191 3.77 -5.24 -10.48
C GLU A 191 3.50 -5.72 -9.05
N LYS A 192 3.89 -6.95 -8.73
CA LYS A 192 3.83 -7.47 -7.36
C LYS A 192 4.68 -6.63 -6.41
N LEU A 193 4.17 -6.37 -5.22
CA LEU A 193 4.94 -5.63 -4.21
C LEU A 193 6.29 -6.28 -3.90
N SER A 194 6.38 -7.64 -3.90
CA SER A 194 7.64 -8.34 -3.72
C SER A 194 8.70 -8.01 -4.77
N ASN A 195 8.27 -7.87 -6.03
CA ASN A 195 9.15 -7.52 -7.14
C ASN A 195 9.51 -6.03 -7.09
N ALA A 196 8.55 -5.17 -6.81
CA ALA A 196 8.79 -3.75 -6.64
C ALA A 196 9.81 -3.45 -5.52
N LEU A 197 9.81 -4.23 -4.45
CA LEU A 197 10.80 -4.11 -3.36
C LEU A 197 12.24 -4.49 -3.76
N SER A 198 12.42 -5.13 -4.89
CA SER A 198 13.72 -5.58 -5.42
C SER A 198 13.87 -5.27 -6.92
N PHE A 199 13.28 -4.17 -7.36
CA PHE A 199 13.20 -3.84 -8.79
C PHE A 199 14.56 -3.74 -9.49
N GLN A 200 15.63 -3.43 -8.77
CA GLN A 200 16.99 -3.37 -9.30
C GLN A 200 17.49 -4.69 -9.90
N TYR A 201 16.87 -5.81 -9.51
CA TYR A 201 17.21 -7.14 -10.01
C TYR A 201 16.29 -7.63 -11.14
N LEU A 202 15.29 -6.84 -11.51
CA LEU A 202 14.33 -7.21 -12.56
C LEU A 202 14.92 -6.90 -13.94
N SER A 203 14.88 -7.87 -14.85
CA SER A 203 15.46 -7.76 -16.19
C SER A 203 14.80 -6.71 -17.07
N HIS A 204 13.51 -6.42 -16.85
CA HIS A 204 12.74 -5.43 -17.61
C HIS A 204 12.91 -3.99 -17.07
N ILE A 205 13.57 -3.82 -15.94
CA ILE A 205 13.87 -2.50 -15.40
C ILE A 205 15.22 -2.01 -15.97
N SER A 206 15.21 -0.80 -16.49
CA SER A 206 16.40 -0.21 -17.11
C SER A 206 17.56 -0.10 -16.11
N LYS A 207 18.72 -0.62 -16.48
CA LYS A 207 19.98 -0.47 -15.71
C LYS A 207 20.46 0.99 -15.56
N LYS A 208 19.86 1.92 -16.32
CA LYS A 208 20.10 3.37 -16.16
C LYS A 208 19.43 3.96 -14.93
N ILE A 209 18.45 3.27 -14.36
CA ILE A 209 17.80 3.66 -13.11
C ILE A 209 18.79 3.40 -11.97
N LYS A 210 19.25 4.48 -11.34
CA LYS A 210 20.25 4.43 -10.25
C LYS A 210 19.66 4.56 -8.86
N VAL A 211 18.36 4.91 -8.77
CA VAL A 211 17.67 4.98 -7.49
C VAL A 211 17.47 3.58 -6.92
N THR A 212 17.52 3.47 -5.60
CA THR A 212 17.36 2.18 -4.92
C THR A 212 15.90 1.97 -4.47
N PRO A 213 15.46 0.71 -4.26
CA PRO A 213 14.15 0.44 -3.67
C PRO A 213 13.95 1.15 -2.32
N GLU A 214 14.98 1.20 -1.47
CA GLU A 214 14.92 1.84 -0.17
C GLU A 214 14.58 3.32 -0.27
N TYR A 215 15.14 4.03 -1.24
CA TYR A 215 14.86 5.44 -1.50
C TYR A 215 13.41 5.62 -1.97
N ILE A 216 12.98 4.85 -2.96
CA ILE A 216 11.62 4.93 -3.50
C ILE A 216 10.58 4.63 -2.42
N PHE A 217 10.79 3.57 -1.64
CA PHE A 217 9.85 3.21 -0.58
C PHE A 217 9.98 4.06 0.69
N HIS A 218 11.08 4.81 0.86
CA HIS A 218 11.11 5.92 1.81
C HIS A 218 10.09 7.00 1.42
N ASN A 219 10.08 7.43 0.16
CA ASN A 219 9.14 8.43 -0.36
C ASN A 219 7.68 7.93 -0.29
N VAL A 220 7.43 6.63 -0.57
CA VAL A 220 6.10 6.02 -0.36
C VAL A 220 5.65 6.17 1.10
N ARG A 221 6.53 5.91 2.08
CA ARG A 221 6.18 6.05 3.50
C ARG A 221 5.89 7.50 3.88
N GLU A 222 6.69 8.45 3.41
CA GLU A 222 6.42 9.87 3.67
C GLU A 222 5.02 10.25 3.17
N LEU A 223 4.70 9.91 1.93
CA LEU A 223 3.38 10.18 1.37
C LEU A 223 2.26 9.50 2.16
N LEU A 224 2.43 8.24 2.54
CA LEU A 224 1.43 7.49 3.30
C LEU A 224 1.25 8.02 4.74
N GLN A 225 2.27 8.61 5.34
CA GLN A 225 2.14 9.23 6.66
C GLN A 225 1.57 10.65 6.58
N ASP A 226 1.89 11.43 5.53
CA ASP A 226 1.46 12.81 5.36
C ASP A 226 0.01 12.93 4.83
N TYR A 227 -0.42 11.95 4.00
CA TYR A 227 -1.70 12.03 3.29
C TYR A 227 -2.65 10.90 3.69
N ASP A 228 -3.86 11.26 4.08
CA ASP A 228 -4.94 10.35 4.42
C ASP A 228 -5.85 10.01 3.23
N ASN A 229 -5.69 10.75 2.13
CA ASN A 229 -6.42 10.58 0.88
C ASN A 229 -5.64 9.78 -0.18
N LEU A 230 -4.60 9.05 0.22
CA LEU A 230 -3.73 8.28 -0.69
C LEU A 230 -3.57 6.84 -0.22
N GLN A 231 -3.60 5.92 -1.18
CA GLN A 231 -3.14 4.54 -0.99
C GLN A 231 -2.31 4.07 -2.19
N PHE A 232 -1.41 3.11 -1.94
CA PHE A 232 -0.71 2.36 -2.99
C PHE A 232 -1.19 0.91 -2.99
N LEU A 233 -1.44 0.36 -4.18
CA LEU A 233 -1.83 -1.02 -4.39
C LEU A 233 -0.98 -1.64 -5.51
N PHE A 234 -0.20 -2.63 -5.17
CA PHE A 234 0.65 -3.40 -6.10
C PHE A 234 -0.07 -4.69 -6.48
N VAL A 235 -0.21 -4.94 -7.77
CA VAL A 235 -1.05 -6.02 -8.29
C VAL A 235 -0.32 -6.91 -9.30
N ASP A 236 -0.76 -8.15 -9.45
CA ASP A 236 -0.15 -9.13 -10.34
C ASP A 236 -0.61 -8.94 -11.80
N GLY A 237 -0.19 -7.79 -12.38
CA GLY A 237 -0.41 -7.51 -13.79
C GLY A 237 -1.77 -6.93 -14.13
N ARG A 238 -1.97 -6.73 -15.43
CA ARG A 238 -3.01 -5.89 -16.01
C ARG A 238 -4.44 -6.46 -15.85
N ASN A 239 -4.59 -7.78 -15.97
CA ASN A 239 -5.91 -8.40 -15.85
C ASN A 239 -6.44 -8.33 -14.42
N GLU A 240 -5.56 -8.52 -13.45
CA GLU A 240 -5.91 -8.40 -12.05
C GLU A 240 -6.24 -6.95 -11.69
N MET A 241 -5.50 -5.99 -12.24
CA MET A 241 -5.77 -4.56 -12.07
C MET A 241 -7.18 -4.19 -12.53
N LYS A 242 -7.63 -4.66 -13.71
CA LYS A 242 -9.00 -4.44 -14.19
C LYS A 242 -10.04 -4.89 -13.16
N ARG A 243 -9.92 -6.14 -12.71
CA ARG A 243 -10.82 -6.72 -11.70
C ARG A 243 -10.87 -5.90 -10.43
N LEU A 244 -9.71 -5.47 -9.96
CA LEU A 244 -9.59 -4.68 -8.72
C LEU A 244 -10.16 -3.27 -8.85
N ILE A 245 -9.98 -2.61 -9.98
CA ILE A 245 -10.60 -1.30 -10.27
C ILE A 245 -12.13 -1.40 -10.17
N GLU A 246 -12.72 -2.40 -10.82
CA GLU A 246 -14.15 -2.64 -10.76
C GLU A 246 -14.63 -2.92 -9.32
N SER A 247 -13.91 -3.76 -8.58
CA SER A 247 -14.22 -4.10 -7.19
C SER A 247 -14.10 -2.91 -6.24
N ILE A 248 -13.07 -2.08 -6.40
CA ILE A 248 -12.86 -0.86 -5.61
C ILE A 248 -14.01 0.11 -5.83
N PHE A 249 -14.37 0.39 -7.07
CA PHE A 249 -15.48 1.28 -7.37
C PHE A 249 -16.82 0.71 -6.89
N ALA A 250 -17.06 -0.60 -7.05
CA ALA A 250 -18.26 -1.26 -6.57
C ALA A 250 -18.38 -1.24 -5.03
N SER A 251 -17.26 -1.15 -4.31
CA SER A 251 -17.24 -1.05 -2.85
C SER A 251 -17.72 0.32 -2.33
N LYS A 252 -17.94 1.30 -3.20
CA LYS A 252 -18.27 2.69 -2.85
C LYS A 252 -17.18 3.25 -1.91
N CYS A 253 -17.55 3.82 -0.77
CA CYS A 253 -16.58 4.44 0.15
C CYS A 253 -15.76 3.45 1.01
N PHE A 254 -15.96 2.14 0.89
CA PHE A 254 -15.25 1.18 1.75
C PHE A 254 -13.76 1.09 1.46
N TYR A 255 -13.31 1.44 0.25
CA TYR A 255 -11.88 1.56 -0.07
C TYR A 255 -11.13 2.57 0.83
N LYS A 256 -11.84 3.56 1.41
CA LYS A 256 -11.26 4.53 2.36
C LYS A 256 -11.09 3.95 3.77
N LYS A 257 -11.78 2.86 4.09
CA LYS A 257 -11.85 2.31 5.45
C LYS A 257 -10.83 1.21 5.72
N ILE A 258 -10.24 0.63 4.66
CA ILE A 258 -9.30 -0.48 4.79
C ILE A 258 -8.00 -0.19 4.04
N ASP A 259 -6.92 -0.80 4.51
CA ASP A 259 -5.66 -0.89 3.76
C ASP A 259 -5.85 -1.84 2.58
N LEU A 260 -5.89 -1.29 1.36
CA LEU A 260 -6.16 -2.05 0.13
C LEU A 260 -5.09 -3.11 -0.14
N GLN A 261 -3.82 -2.83 0.15
CA GLN A 261 -2.77 -3.84 -0.01
C GLN A 261 -2.92 -4.99 0.99
N LEU A 262 -3.30 -4.70 2.22
CA LEU A 262 -3.59 -5.74 3.21
C LEU A 262 -4.79 -6.58 2.78
N ALA A 263 -5.88 -5.93 2.33
CA ALA A 263 -7.07 -6.62 1.85
C ALA A 263 -6.76 -7.53 0.64
N TYR A 264 -5.96 -7.05 -0.30
CA TYR A 264 -5.49 -7.82 -1.45
C TYR A 264 -4.63 -9.01 -1.03
N ASP A 265 -3.64 -8.79 -0.17
CA ASP A 265 -2.76 -9.86 0.34
C ASP A 265 -3.55 -10.91 1.16
N MET A 266 -4.66 -10.53 1.80
CA MET A 266 -5.59 -11.41 2.53
C MET A 266 -6.66 -12.05 1.65
N LYS A 267 -6.74 -11.71 0.36
CA LYS A 267 -7.77 -12.17 -0.59
C LYS A 267 -9.20 -11.78 -0.18
N VAL A 268 -9.35 -10.62 0.43
CA VAL A 268 -10.64 -9.97 0.73
C VAL A 268 -11.06 -9.10 -0.45
N LEU A 269 -10.06 -8.53 -1.15
CA LEU A 269 -10.21 -7.70 -2.33
C LEU A 269 -9.86 -8.51 -3.59
#